data_af775818086db1fce0302a815f82de1c
#
_entry.id   af775818086db1fce0302a815f82de1c
#
_cell.length_a   1.000
_cell.length_b   1.000
_cell.length_c   1.000
_cell.angle_alpha   90.00
_cell.angle_beta   90.00
_cell.angle_gamma   90.00
#
_symmetry.space_group_name_H-M   'P 1'
#
loop_
_entity.id
_entity.type
_entity.pdbx_description
1 polymer ?
#
loop_
_entity_poly.entity_id
_entity_poly.type
_entity_poly.pdbx_seq_one_letter_code
_entity_poly.pdbx_strand_id
1 'polypeptide(L)'
;VEVIAIANDESSANMILTRPDSPILAEKGFNPDFPNVFGTPESVKGKLILCPKKTSARYLLDKWLAALGLEEKDVKIEELEPTPALGAFKNGYGDILAVWSPFIREAETFGFKVAAHSQDCGATQPVLLVADRAFTEKNPDAVRAFLRVYLRVVDEIKAQGPEALAPAYVRFAEAWMGKKFSEADAVAELREHPVFSLEEQLALFGEGGESPLKAWLAEIAAFSEKMNPDTAHRHATPEAVSDRFLKGLK
;
A
#
# COMPACT_ATOMS: atom_id res chain seq x y z
N VAL A 1 2.90 19.01 -9.92
CA VAL A 1 1.84 18.61 -8.97
C VAL A 1 2.18 19.10 -7.58
N GLU A 2 1.19 19.15 -6.70
CA GLU A 2 1.29 19.45 -5.27
C GLU A 2 0.53 18.38 -4.49
N VAL A 3 1.16 17.82 -3.47
CA VAL A 3 0.53 16.87 -2.54
C VAL A 3 -0.21 17.69 -1.49
N ILE A 4 -1.53 17.59 -1.47
CA ILE A 4 -2.41 18.41 -0.63
C ILE A 4 -2.97 17.68 0.59
N ALA A 5 -2.99 16.34 0.57
CA ALA A 5 -3.40 15.49 1.69
C ALA A 5 -3.00 14.02 1.43
N ILE A 6 -3.16 13.18 2.46
CA ILE A 6 -3.08 11.72 2.36
C ILE A 6 -4.52 11.19 2.33
N ALA A 7 -4.84 10.35 1.35
CA ALA A 7 -6.16 9.73 1.26
C ALA A 7 -6.30 8.58 2.28
N ASN A 8 -5.37 7.64 2.22
CA ASN A 8 -5.30 6.50 3.14
C ASN A 8 -3.87 5.93 3.12
N ASP A 9 -3.62 4.93 3.97
CA ASP A 9 -2.41 4.12 3.94
C ASP A 9 -2.74 2.70 3.44
N GLU A 10 -1.95 2.20 2.49
CA GLU A 10 -2.07 0.84 1.94
C GLU A 10 -0.97 -0.11 2.41
N SER A 11 -0.23 0.28 3.46
CA SER A 11 0.87 -0.56 3.98
C SER A 11 0.39 -1.90 4.54
N SER A 12 -0.89 -2.01 4.92
CA SER A 12 -1.53 -3.27 5.31
C SER A 12 -2.22 -4.00 4.17
N ALA A 13 -2.48 -3.32 3.05
CA ALA A 13 -3.26 -3.82 1.93
C ALA A 13 -2.42 -4.46 0.81
N ASN A 14 -1.09 -4.47 0.93
CA ASN A 14 -0.17 -5.14 0.02
C ASN A 14 0.50 -6.32 0.74
N MET A 15 0.50 -7.49 0.13
CA MET A 15 0.94 -8.73 0.77
C MET A 15 1.80 -9.61 -0.14
N ILE A 16 2.74 -10.32 0.49
CA ILE A 16 3.41 -11.49 -0.07
C ILE A 16 2.62 -12.72 0.35
N LEU A 17 2.15 -13.48 -0.62
CA LEU A 17 1.35 -14.68 -0.42
C LEU A 17 2.10 -15.93 -0.85
N THR A 18 1.82 -17.04 -0.17
CA THR A 18 2.37 -18.35 -0.49
C THR A 18 1.33 -19.45 -0.27
N ARG A 19 1.62 -20.68 -0.70
CA ARG A 19 0.76 -21.83 -0.44
C ARG A 19 0.86 -22.25 1.02
N PRO A 20 -0.18 -22.89 1.58
CA PRO A 20 -0.23 -23.26 2.99
C PRO A 20 0.85 -24.27 3.42
N ASP A 21 1.37 -25.05 2.49
CA ASP A 21 2.44 -26.05 2.68
C ASP A 21 3.84 -25.52 2.34
N SER A 22 3.97 -24.23 2.04
CA SER A 22 5.25 -23.64 1.68
C SER A 22 6.24 -23.65 2.84
N PRO A 23 7.52 -24.02 2.60
CA PRO A 23 8.57 -23.95 3.61
C PRO A 23 8.86 -22.51 4.09
N ILE A 24 8.43 -21.50 3.35
CA ILE A 24 8.54 -20.08 3.73
C ILE A 24 7.82 -19.82 5.06
N LEU A 25 6.71 -20.50 5.33
CA LEU A 25 5.92 -20.33 6.55
C LEU A 25 6.51 -21.04 7.79
N ALA A 26 7.59 -21.81 7.63
CA ALA A 26 8.20 -22.57 8.72
C ALA A 26 8.92 -21.67 9.73
N GLU A 27 9.41 -20.51 9.30
CA GLU A 27 10.17 -19.59 10.15
C GLU A 27 9.64 -18.16 10.01
N LYS A 28 9.40 -17.53 11.17
CA LYS A 28 8.96 -16.14 11.29
C LYS A 28 10.01 -15.34 12.09
N GLY A 29 10.33 -14.14 11.61
CA GLY A 29 11.29 -13.27 12.30
C GLY A 29 12.74 -13.74 12.19
N PHE A 30 13.13 -14.35 11.08
CA PHE A 30 14.53 -14.67 10.76
C PHE A 30 15.45 -13.46 10.99
N ASN A 31 15.03 -12.29 10.53
CA ASN A 31 15.67 -11.03 10.84
C ASN A 31 14.95 -10.39 12.05
N PRO A 32 15.64 -10.16 13.19
CA PRO A 32 15.03 -9.59 14.40
C PRO A 32 14.41 -8.19 14.21
N ASP A 33 14.90 -7.42 13.24
CA ASP A 33 14.36 -6.09 12.91
C ASP A 33 12.98 -6.20 12.21
N PHE A 34 12.64 -7.38 11.68
CA PHE A 34 11.40 -7.68 10.98
C PHE A 34 10.68 -8.90 11.59
N PRO A 35 10.24 -8.83 12.85
CA PRO A 35 9.76 -10.00 13.61
C PRO A 35 8.48 -10.62 13.06
N ASN A 36 7.75 -9.92 12.20
CA ASN A 36 6.50 -10.39 11.61
C ASN A 36 6.65 -10.99 10.21
N VAL A 37 7.83 -10.92 9.62
CA VAL A 37 8.12 -11.44 8.28
C VAL A 37 8.39 -12.93 8.35
N PHE A 38 7.71 -13.71 7.49
CA PHE A 38 8.01 -15.13 7.27
C PHE A 38 9.04 -15.32 6.16
N GLY A 39 9.85 -16.37 6.31
CA GLY A 39 10.86 -16.82 5.36
C GLY A 39 12.29 -16.66 5.87
N THR A 40 13.18 -17.39 5.23
CA THR A 40 14.63 -17.30 5.38
C THR A 40 15.28 -17.18 4.00
N PRO A 41 16.56 -16.77 3.89
CA PRO A 41 17.25 -16.79 2.60
C PRO A 41 17.18 -18.14 1.91
N GLU A 42 17.30 -19.25 2.65
CA GLU A 42 17.30 -20.62 2.12
C GLU A 42 15.92 -21.01 1.57
N SER A 43 14.84 -20.59 2.25
CA SER A 43 13.47 -20.94 1.84
C SER A 43 12.98 -20.15 0.63
N VAL A 44 13.59 -19.00 0.34
CA VAL A 44 13.15 -18.05 -0.71
C VAL A 44 14.07 -18.06 -1.93
N LYS A 45 15.38 -18.33 -1.76
CA LYS A 45 16.34 -18.31 -2.87
C LYS A 45 15.94 -19.25 -3.99
N GLY A 46 16.02 -18.76 -5.22
CA GLY A 46 15.67 -19.50 -6.45
C GLY A 46 14.18 -19.67 -6.73
N LYS A 47 13.30 -19.20 -5.83
CA LYS A 47 11.85 -19.28 -6.00
C LYS A 47 11.34 -18.42 -7.14
N LEU A 48 10.23 -18.86 -7.76
CA LEU A 48 9.52 -18.12 -8.79
C LEU A 48 8.42 -17.27 -8.13
N ILE A 49 8.55 -15.95 -8.30
CA ILE A 49 7.65 -14.95 -7.74
C ILE A 49 6.83 -14.32 -8.86
N LEU A 50 5.52 -14.37 -8.74
CA LEU A 50 4.61 -13.65 -9.63
C LEU A 50 4.31 -12.28 -9.03
N CYS A 51 4.65 -11.22 -9.76
CA CYS A 51 4.54 -9.85 -9.25
C CYS A 51 4.26 -8.87 -10.39
N PRO A 52 3.26 -7.98 -10.26
CA PRO A 52 3.02 -6.92 -11.24
C PRO A 52 4.18 -5.92 -11.28
N LYS A 53 4.54 -5.50 -12.49
CA LYS A 53 5.63 -4.55 -12.73
C LYS A 53 5.29 -3.15 -12.22
N LYS A 54 6.28 -2.46 -11.63
CA LYS A 54 6.20 -1.03 -11.26
C LYS A 54 4.99 -0.66 -10.38
N THR A 55 4.68 -1.51 -9.42
CA THR A 55 3.53 -1.37 -8.52
C THR A 55 3.96 -1.31 -7.06
N SER A 56 3.01 -1.00 -6.18
CA SER A 56 3.16 -1.09 -4.72
C SER A 56 3.55 -2.49 -4.26
N ALA A 57 3.00 -3.56 -4.89
CA ALA A 57 3.40 -4.94 -4.61
C ALA A 57 4.86 -5.22 -5.00
N ARG A 58 5.37 -4.57 -6.05
CA ARG A 58 6.79 -4.69 -6.42
C ARG A 58 7.69 -3.97 -5.42
N TYR A 59 7.26 -2.84 -4.88
CA TYR A 59 7.97 -2.15 -3.79
C TYR A 59 8.01 -3.01 -2.52
N LEU A 60 6.88 -3.61 -2.13
CA LEU A 60 6.84 -4.58 -1.04
C LEU A 60 7.81 -5.74 -1.28
N LEU A 61 7.84 -6.33 -2.49
CA LEU A 61 8.73 -7.43 -2.81
C LEU A 61 10.20 -7.07 -2.63
N ASP A 62 10.63 -5.87 -3.08
CA ASP A 62 12.01 -5.38 -2.89
C ASP A 62 12.35 -5.27 -1.39
N LYS A 63 11.44 -4.72 -0.59
CA LYS A 63 11.62 -4.60 0.87
C LYS A 63 11.61 -5.95 1.59
N TRP A 64 10.73 -6.88 1.19
CA TRP A 64 10.68 -8.23 1.77
C TRP A 64 11.96 -9.02 1.48
N LEU A 65 12.47 -8.98 0.25
CA LEU A 65 13.76 -9.60 -0.08
C LEU A 65 14.89 -8.99 0.74
N ALA A 66 14.94 -7.66 0.85
CA ALA A 66 15.96 -6.96 1.66
C ALA A 66 15.87 -7.35 3.15
N ALA A 67 14.65 -7.49 3.72
CA ALA A 67 14.45 -7.95 5.09
C ALA A 67 15.02 -9.35 5.34
N LEU A 68 15.04 -10.20 4.30
CA LEU A 68 15.65 -11.53 4.34
C LEU A 68 17.14 -11.55 3.91
N GLY A 69 17.75 -10.39 3.63
CA GLY A 69 19.13 -10.31 3.17
C GLY A 69 19.32 -10.82 1.73
N LEU A 70 18.25 -10.80 0.91
CA LEU A 70 18.24 -11.21 -0.48
C LEU A 70 18.13 -10.01 -1.43
N GLU A 71 18.57 -10.21 -2.67
CA GLU A 71 18.40 -9.29 -3.78
C GLU A 71 17.55 -9.92 -4.88
N GLU A 72 17.09 -9.13 -5.83
CA GLU A 72 16.32 -9.59 -6.99
C GLU A 72 17.01 -10.73 -7.76
N LYS A 73 18.34 -10.68 -7.89
CA LYS A 73 19.15 -11.73 -8.56
C LYS A 73 19.09 -13.11 -7.89
N ASP A 74 18.67 -13.16 -6.62
CA ASP A 74 18.59 -14.41 -5.85
C ASP A 74 17.30 -15.18 -6.09
N VAL A 75 16.33 -14.58 -6.80
CA VAL A 75 15.01 -15.15 -7.09
C VAL A 75 14.70 -15.07 -8.58
N LYS A 76 13.59 -15.66 -9.00
CA LYS A 76 13.05 -15.51 -10.35
C LYS A 76 11.77 -14.70 -10.25
N ILE A 77 11.68 -13.60 -10.99
CA ILE A 77 10.48 -12.74 -10.98
C ILE A 77 9.84 -12.82 -12.36
N GLU A 78 8.57 -13.21 -12.38
CA GLU A 78 7.73 -13.13 -13.58
C GLU A 78 6.71 -12.00 -13.42
N GLU A 79 6.78 -11.05 -14.35
CA GLU A 79 5.94 -9.86 -14.36
C GLU A 79 4.60 -10.19 -15.01
N LEU A 80 3.58 -10.35 -14.17
CA LEU A 80 2.20 -10.58 -14.57
C LEU A 80 1.27 -9.57 -13.90
N GLU A 81 0.25 -9.12 -14.62
CA GLU A 81 -0.82 -8.31 -14.05
C GLU A 81 -1.59 -9.10 -12.96
N PRO A 82 -2.22 -8.44 -11.98
CA PRO A 82 -2.78 -9.11 -10.79
C PRO A 82 -3.74 -10.26 -11.10
N THR A 83 -4.68 -10.06 -12.04
CA THR A 83 -5.67 -11.10 -12.39
C THR A 83 -5.02 -12.35 -13.01
N PRO A 84 -4.18 -12.25 -14.06
CA PRO A 84 -3.46 -13.43 -14.57
C PRO A 84 -2.47 -14.01 -13.57
N ALA A 85 -1.81 -13.18 -12.73
CA ALA A 85 -0.89 -13.67 -11.69
C ALA A 85 -1.62 -14.57 -10.67
N LEU A 86 -2.78 -14.12 -10.16
CA LEU A 86 -3.60 -14.89 -9.23
C LEU A 86 -4.12 -16.17 -9.90
N GLY A 87 -4.57 -16.09 -11.17
CA GLY A 87 -5.01 -17.26 -11.93
C GLY A 87 -3.91 -18.29 -12.13
N ALA A 88 -2.69 -17.87 -12.50
CA ALA A 88 -1.52 -18.74 -12.62
C ALA A 88 -1.14 -19.37 -11.28
N PHE A 89 -1.09 -18.58 -10.21
CA PHE A 89 -0.77 -19.05 -8.87
C PHE A 89 -1.77 -20.07 -8.36
N LYS A 90 -3.08 -19.86 -8.57
CA LYS A 90 -4.15 -20.82 -8.26
C LYS A 90 -3.94 -22.16 -8.97
N ASN A 91 -3.47 -22.15 -10.21
CA ASN A 91 -3.22 -23.36 -11.01
C ASN A 91 -1.84 -24.01 -10.75
N GLY A 92 -1.15 -23.62 -9.69
CA GLY A 92 0.11 -24.23 -9.28
C GLY A 92 1.36 -23.63 -9.88
N TYR A 93 1.25 -22.56 -10.67
CA TYR A 93 2.40 -21.86 -11.25
C TYR A 93 2.94 -20.78 -10.33
N GLY A 94 4.26 -20.69 -10.19
CA GLY A 94 4.94 -19.81 -9.23
C GLY A 94 4.95 -20.36 -7.80
N ASP A 95 5.88 -19.92 -6.98
CA ASP A 95 6.03 -20.30 -5.57
C ASP A 95 5.44 -19.24 -4.63
N ILE A 96 5.49 -17.98 -5.05
CA ILE A 96 5.14 -16.77 -4.29
C ILE A 96 4.33 -15.84 -5.18
N LEU A 97 3.35 -15.15 -4.59
CA LEU A 97 2.53 -14.15 -5.26
C LEU A 97 2.59 -12.83 -4.47
N ALA A 98 2.95 -11.74 -5.14
CA ALA A 98 2.90 -10.39 -4.58
C ALA A 98 1.72 -9.62 -5.20
N VAL A 99 0.73 -9.24 -4.39
CA VAL A 99 -0.49 -8.54 -4.83
C VAL A 99 -1.01 -7.62 -3.72
N TRP A 100 -2.05 -6.87 -4.06
CA TRP A 100 -2.75 -5.98 -3.14
C TRP A 100 -4.25 -6.26 -3.11
N SER A 101 -4.95 -5.67 -2.15
CA SER A 101 -6.41 -5.71 -2.05
C SER A 101 -7.06 -5.06 -3.28
N PRO A 102 -8.14 -5.62 -3.87
CA PRO A 102 -8.96 -6.71 -3.33
C PRO A 102 -8.55 -8.13 -3.79
N PHE A 103 -7.45 -8.32 -4.54
CA PHE A 103 -7.00 -9.65 -5.01
C PHE A 103 -6.66 -10.59 -3.84
N ILE A 104 -6.27 -10.03 -2.70
CA ILE A 104 -5.95 -10.77 -1.48
C ILE A 104 -7.18 -11.53 -0.97
N ARG A 105 -8.36 -10.90 -0.94
CA ARG A 105 -9.62 -11.56 -0.50
C ARG A 105 -9.93 -12.77 -1.36
N GLU A 106 -9.74 -12.67 -2.68
CA GLU A 106 -9.89 -13.80 -3.58
C GLU A 106 -8.83 -14.89 -3.31
N ALA A 107 -7.58 -14.51 -3.11
CA ALA A 107 -6.48 -15.44 -2.82
C ALA A 107 -6.71 -16.23 -1.51
N GLU A 108 -7.25 -15.59 -0.48
CA GLU A 108 -7.59 -16.23 0.79
C GLU A 108 -8.65 -17.32 0.64
N THR A 109 -9.61 -17.17 -0.30
CA THR A 109 -10.60 -18.21 -0.56
C THR A 109 -9.99 -19.51 -1.10
N PHE A 110 -8.78 -19.44 -1.68
CA PHE A 110 -8.02 -20.60 -2.12
C PHE A 110 -7.09 -21.17 -1.04
N GLY A 111 -7.13 -20.60 0.17
CA GLY A 111 -6.33 -21.05 1.32
C GLY A 111 -4.90 -20.55 1.33
N PHE A 112 -4.52 -19.60 0.45
CA PHE A 112 -3.19 -19.02 0.45
C PHE A 112 -2.92 -18.25 1.74
N LYS A 113 -1.65 -18.18 2.13
CA LYS A 113 -1.19 -17.63 3.41
C LYS A 113 -0.31 -16.41 3.20
N VAL A 114 -0.46 -15.46 4.09
CA VAL A 114 0.36 -14.25 4.10
C VAL A 114 1.72 -14.56 4.70
N ALA A 115 2.78 -14.24 3.95
CA ALA A 115 4.17 -14.31 4.43
C ALA A 115 4.65 -12.95 4.97
N ALA A 116 4.16 -11.84 4.42
CA ALA A 116 4.44 -10.49 4.93
C ALA A 116 3.41 -9.49 4.39
N HIS A 117 3.14 -8.44 5.17
CA HIS A 117 2.52 -7.20 4.71
C HIS A 117 3.60 -6.15 4.44
N SER A 118 3.28 -5.09 3.71
CA SER A 118 4.22 -3.99 3.47
C SER A 118 4.71 -3.36 4.78
N GLN A 119 3.81 -3.12 5.74
CA GLN A 119 4.18 -2.57 7.05
C GLN A 119 5.18 -3.44 7.81
N ASP A 120 5.09 -4.78 7.68
CA ASP A 120 6.01 -5.72 8.35
C ASP A 120 7.43 -5.65 7.78
N CYS A 121 7.58 -5.15 6.55
CA CYS A 121 8.85 -4.96 5.85
C CYS A 121 9.33 -3.50 5.88
N GLY A 122 8.68 -2.62 6.64
CA GLY A 122 8.99 -1.20 6.66
C GLY A 122 8.68 -0.47 5.34
N ALA A 123 7.81 -1.03 4.51
CA ALA A 123 7.38 -0.43 3.25
C ALA A 123 6.10 0.39 3.49
N THR A 124 6.23 1.67 3.77
CA THR A 124 5.06 2.56 3.90
C THR A 124 4.51 2.93 2.52
N GLN A 125 3.19 2.86 2.37
CA GLN A 125 2.52 3.04 1.08
C GLN A 125 1.35 4.04 1.18
N PRO A 126 1.62 5.36 1.32
CA PRO A 126 0.59 6.37 1.40
C PRO A 126 -0.08 6.56 0.03
N VAL A 127 -1.41 6.61 0.01
CA VAL A 127 -2.19 7.08 -1.13
C VAL A 127 -2.37 8.59 -0.99
N LEU A 128 -2.01 9.33 -2.03
CA LEU A 128 -1.92 10.78 -1.96
C LEU A 128 -3.08 11.46 -2.70
N LEU A 129 -3.61 12.52 -2.11
CA LEU A 129 -4.39 13.52 -2.85
C LEU A 129 -3.43 14.54 -3.45
N VAL A 130 -3.40 14.59 -4.77
CA VAL A 130 -2.54 15.49 -5.52
C VAL A 130 -3.36 16.45 -6.36
N ALA A 131 -2.85 17.66 -6.52
CA ALA A 131 -3.49 18.67 -7.36
C ALA A 131 -2.48 19.30 -8.33
N ASP A 132 -2.99 19.87 -9.41
CA ASP A 132 -2.18 20.69 -10.31
C ASP A 132 -1.75 21.97 -9.60
N ARG A 133 -0.46 22.30 -9.66
CA ARG A 133 0.10 23.47 -8.95
C ARG A 133 -0.48 24.80 -9.45
N ALA A 134 -0.66 24.95 -10.76
CA ALA A 134 -1.24 26.16 -11.30
C ALA A 134 -2.71 26.31 -10.91
N PHE A 135 -3.43 25.19 -10.77
CA PHE A 135 -4.79 25.22 -10.24
C PHE A 135 -4.82 25.62 -8.76
N THR A 136 -3.96 25.05 -7.92
CA THR A 136 -3.93 25.35 -6.47
C THR A 136 -3.54 26.81 -6.17
N GLU A 137 -2.67 27.38 -7.00
CA GLU A 137 -2.28 28.80 -6.90
C GLU A 137 -3.43 29.74 -7.27
N LYS A 138 -4.19 29.41 -8.31
CA LYS A 138 -5.32 30.23 -8.77
C LYS A 138 -6.60 30.07 -7.95
N ASN A 139 -6.79 28.89 -7.35
CA ASN A 139 -8.04 28.49 -6.71
C ASN A 139 -7.82 27.94 -5.27
N PRO A 140 -7.07 28.62 -4.40
CA PRO A 140 -6.74 28.08 -3.08
C PRO A 140 -7.98 27.82 -2.21
N ASP A 141 -9.03 28.61 -2.36
CA ASP A 141 -10.29 28.43 -1.62
C ASP A 141 -11.07 27.20 -2.07
N ALA A 142 -11.03 26.88 -3.35
CA ALA A 142 -11.65 25.64 -3.87
C ALA A 142 -10.94 24.40 -3.30
N VAL A 143 -9.61 24.42 -3.20
CA VAL A 143 -8.85 23.32 -2.58
C VAL A 143 -9.19 23.19 -1.10
N ARG A 144 -9.25 24.29 -0.35
CA ARG A 144 -9.67 24.27 1.06
C ARG A 144 -11.11 23.78 1.24
N ALA A 145 -12.03 24.19 0.37
CA ALA A 145 -13.42 23.73 0.40
C ALA A 145 -13.51 22.22 0.16
N PHE A 146 -12.78 21.69 -0.82
CA PHE A 146 -12.68 20.25 -1.07
C PHE A 146 -12.14 19.51 0.16
N LEU A 147 -11.02 19.95 0.73
CA LEU A 147 -10.40 19.30 1.89
C LEU A 147 -11.29 19.35 3.13
N ARG A 148 -12.08 20.43 3.37
CA ARG A 148 -13.06 20.47 4.45
C ARG A 148 -14.13 19.38 4.31
N VAL A 149 -14.64 19.17 3.10
CA VAL A 149 -15.63 18.13 2.85
C VAL A 149 -15.00 16.76 3.03
N TYR A 150 -13.80 16.56 2.46
CA TYR A 150 -13.05 15.31 2.56
C TYR A 150 -12.78 14.94 4.03
N LEU A 151 -12.20 15.86 4.80
CA LEU A 151 -11.85 15.59 6.20
C LEU A 151 -13.09 15.37 7.08
N ARG A 152 -14.21 16.05 6.82
CA ARG A 152 -15.48 15.76 7.50
C ARG A 152 -15.94 14.31 7.25
N VAL A 153 -15.75 13.79 6.04
CA VAL A 153 -16.04 12.38 5.74
C VAL A 153 -15.06 11.45 6.46
N VAL A 154 -13.79 11.80 6.51
CA VAL A 154 -12.77 11.07 7.28
C VAL A 154 -13.14 10.99 8.76
N ASP A 155 -13.54 12.11 9.37
CA ASP A 155 -13.98 12.15 10.78
C ASP A 155 -15.19 11.25 11.01
N GLU A 156 -16.14 11.23 10.08
CA GLU A 156 -17.31 10.35 10.14
C GLU A 156 -16.94 8.87 10.02
N ILE A 157 -16.01 8.51 9.10
CA ILE A 157 -15.48 7.16 8.96
C ILE A 157 -14.83 6.70 10.27
N LYS A 158 -14.00 7.54 10.88
CA LYS A 158 -13.31 7.23 12.15
C LYS A 158 -14.30 7.11 13.32
N ALA A 159 -15.34 7.93 13.35
CA ALA A 159 -16.35 7.92 14.40
C ALA A 159 -17.25 6.68 14.35
N GLN A 160 -17.66 6.24 13.15
CA GLN A 160 -18.53 5.07 12.98
C GLN A 160 -17.77 3.75 13.11
N GLY A 161 -16.55 3.70 12.59
CA GLY A 161 -15.74 2.49 12.55
C GLY A 161 -16.12 1.49 11.44
N PRO A 162 -15.24 0.50 11.18
CA PRO A 162 -15.36 -0.41 10.04
C PRO A 162 -16.64 -1.24 10.04
N GLU A 163 -17.09 -1.71 11.21
CA GLU A 163 -18.25 -2.58 11.33
C GLU A 163 -19.55 -1.87 10.91
N ALA A 164 -19.74 -0.62 11.33
CA ALA A 164 -20.91 0.15 10.96
C ALA A 164 -20.92 0.55 9.48
N LEU A 165 -19.74 0.71 8.88
CA LEU A 165 -19.57 1.09 7.48
C LEU A 165 -19.61 -0.09 6.51
N ALA A 166 -19.36 -1.32 6.97
CA ALA A 166 -19.26 -2.51 6.12
C ALA A 166 -20.47 -2.71 5.19
N PRO A 167 -21.76 -2.56 5.63
CA PRO A 167 -22.89 -2.72 4.72
C PRO A 167 -22.93 -1.68 3.59
N ALA A 168 -22.44 -0.46 3.83
CA ALA A 168 -22.34 0.57 2.80
C ALA A 168 -21.20 0.27 1.83
N TYR A 169 -20.06 -0.21 2.33
CA TYR A 169 -18.92 -0.61 1.51
C TYR A 169 -19.27 -1.79 0.60
N VAL A 170 -19.98 -2.82 1.10
CA VAL A 170 -20.44 -3.96 0.28
C VAL A 170 -21.28 -3.48 -0.90
N ARG A 171 -22.26 -2.60 -0.66
CA ARG A 171 -23.08 -2.02 -1.75
C ARG A 171 -22.25 -1.21 -2.74
N PHE A 172 -21.30 -0.42 -2.25
CA PHE A 172 -20.40 0.35 -3.10
C PHE A 172 -19.53 -0.56 -3.97
N ALA A 173 -18.91 -1.58 -3.39
CA ALA A 173 -18.06 -2.52 -4.10
C ALA A 173 -18.81 -3.29 -5.19
N GLU A 174 -20.03 -3.75 -4.91
CA GLU A 174 -20.88 -4.41 -5.90
C GLU A 174 -21.26 -3.45 -7.05
N ALA A 175 -21.70 -2.23 -6.72
CA ALA A 175 -22.17 -1.27 -7.70
C ALA A 175 -21.06 -0.69 -8.59
N TRP A 176 -19.88 -0.41 -8.05
CA TRP A 176 -18.82 0.35 -8.73
C TRP A 176 -17.63 -0.50 -9.13
N MET A 177 -17.34 -1.58 -8.40
CA MET A 177 -16.19 -2.45 -8.67
C MET A 177 -16.62 -3.79 -9.30
N GLY A 178 -17.93 -4.11 -9.30
CA GLY A 178 -18.45 -5.42 -9.73
C GLY A 178 -17.97 -6.57 -8.83
N LYS A 179 -17.51 -6.26 -7.61
CA LYS A 179 -16.98 -7.23 -6.64
C LYS A 179 -18.01 -7.52 -5.55
N LYS A 180 -18.20 -8.80 -5.24
CA LYS A 180 -19.03 -9.23 -4.12
C LYS A 180 -18.13 -9.45 -2.90
N PHE A 181 -18.37 -8.67 -1.86
CA PHE A 181 -17.75 -8.82 -0.54
C PHE A 181 -18.77 -9.33 0.46
N SER A 182 -18.32 -10.15 1.42
CA SER A 182 -19.03 -10.31 2.67
C SER A 182 -18.84 -9.06 3.55
N GLU A 183 -19.67 -8.88 4.59
CA GLU A 183 -19.43 -7.79 5.56
C GLU A 183 -18.07 -7.95 6.28
N ALA A 184 -17.66 -9.20 6.54
CA ALA A 184 -16.36 -9.48 7.14
C ALA A 184 -15.19 -9.04 6.24
N ASP A 185 -15.28 -9.30 4.92
CA ASP A 185 -14.28 -8.82 3.96
C ASP A 185 -14.26 -7.28 3.89
N ALA A 186 -15.45 -6.65 3.92
CA ALA A 186 -15.58 -5.20 3.93
C ALA A 186 -14.96 -4.57 5.19
N VAL A 187 -15.13 -5.18 6.37
CA VAL A 187 -14.45 -4.77 7.61
C VAL A 187 -12.94 -4.88 7.48
N ALA A 188 -12.44 -5.98 6.91
CA ALA A 188 -11.01 -6.18 6.69
C ALA A 188 -10.45 -5.11 5.74
N GLU A 189 -11.11 -4.86 4.60
CA GLU A 189 -10.73 -3.81 3.65
C GLU A 189 -10.64 -2.43 4.33
N LEU A 190 -11.67 -2.05 5.10
CA LEU A 190 -11.69 -0.76 5.80
C LEU A 190 -10.57 -0.63 6.85
N ARG A 191 -10.19 -1.71 7.51
CA ARG A 191 -9.08 -1.74 8.48
C ARG A 191 -7.70 -1.69 7.81
N GLU A 192 -7.57 -2.30 6.64
CA GLU A 192 -6.33 -2.33 5.86
C GLU A 192 -6.06 -0.99 5.14
N HIS A 193 -7.05 -0.09 5.08
CA HIS A 193 -6.95 1.22 4.44
C HIS A 193 -7.27 2.36 5.44
N PRO A 194 -6.49 2.54 6.51
CA PRO A 194 -6.74 3.59 7.49
C PRO A 194 -6.67 4.97 6.87
N VAL A 195 -7.61 5.83 7.30
CA VAL A 195 -7.69 7.25 6.91
C VAL A 195 -7.18 8.15 8.04
N PHE A 196 -6.77 9.36 7.71
CA PHE A 196 -6.10 10.28 8.65
C PHE A 196 -6.93 11.55 8.88
N SER A 197 -7.21 11.86 10.15
CA SER A 197 -7.82 13.12 10.58
C SER A 197 -6.92 14.33 10.24
N LEU A 198 -7.44 15.54 10.36
CA LEU A 198 -6.64 16.76 10.13
C LEU A 198 -5.39 16.81 11.02
N GLU A 199 -5.52 16.44 12.30
CA GLU A 199 -4.41 16.42 13.26
C GLU A 199 -3.34 15.42 12.85
N GLU A 200 -3.74 14.18 12.53
CA GLU A 200 -2.83 13.13 12.06
C GLU A 200 -2.13 13.53 10.76
N GLN A 201 -2.85 14.14 9.82
CA GLN A 201 -2.25 14.62 8.57
C GLN A 201 -1.22 15.72 8.81
N LEU A 202 -1.54 16.71 9.65
CA LEU A 202 -0.60 17.79 9.97
C LEU A 202 0.69 17.25 10.60
N ALA A 203 0.59 16.24 11.49
CA ALA A 203 1.75 15.57 12.05
C ALA A 203 2.60 14.88 10.96
N LEU A 204 1.97 14.15 10.04
CA LEU A 204 2.64 13.46 8.94
C LEU A 204 3.27 14.45 7.94
N PHE A 205 2.65 15.61 7.73
CA PHE A 205 3.22 16.68 6.88
C PHE A 205 4.36 17.43 7.55
N GLY A 206 4.58 17.25 8.87
CA GLY A 206 5.73 17.80 9.60
C GLY A 206 5.42 19.07 10.37
N GLU A 207 4.18 19.25 10.84
CA GLU A 207 3.88 20.33 11.76
C GLU A 207 4.72 20.18 13.04
N GLY A 208 5.63 21.13 13.26
CA GLY A 208 6.51 21.15 14.42
C GLY A 208 7.84 20.41 14.27
N GLY A 209 8.20 19.89 13.09
CA GLY A 209 9.47 19.20 12.89
C GLY A 209 9.69 18.59 11.52
N GLU A 210 10.34 17.42 11.49
CA GLU A 210 10.56 16.66 10.28
C GLU A 210 9.26 16.02 9.78
N SER A 211 9.11 15.90 8.47
CA SER A 211 7.94 15.34 7.83
C SER A 211 8.12 13.83 7.56
N PRO A 212 7.40 12.94 8.27
CA PRO A 212 7.39 11.51 7.92
C PRO A 212 6.99 11.27 6.48
N LEU A 213 5.99 11.98 5.97
CA LEU A 213 5.53 11.85 4.59
C LEU A 213 6.65 12.13 3.57
N LYS A 214 7.48 13.17 3.81
CA LYS A 214 8.61 13.46 2.93
C LYS A 214 9.65 12.35 2.92
N ALA A 215 9.92 11.74 4.08
CA ALA A 215 10.83 10.60 4.18
C ALA A 215 10.29 9.40 3.41
N TRP A 216 9.02 9.05 3.57
CA TRP A 216 8.38 7.95 2.82
C TRP A 216 8.43 8.19 1.31
N LEU A 217 8.13 9.41 0.86
CA LEU A 217 8.20 9.74 -0.56
C LEU A 217 9.62 9.69 -1.12
N ALA A 218 10.63 10.04 -0.33
CA ALA A 218 12.02 9.91 -0.75
C ALA A 218 12.42 8.44 -0.97
N GLU A 219 11.99 7.52 -0.08
CA GLU A 219 12.23 6.09 -0.25
C GLU A 219 11.51 5.52 -1.48
N ILE A 220 10.23 5.88 -1.67
CA ILE A 220 9.44 5.44 -2.83
C ILE A 220 10.04 5.99 -4.13
N ALA A 221 10.51 7.24 -4.13
CA ALA A 221 11.18 7.83 -5.28
C ALA A 221 12.48 7.09 -5.62
N ALA A 222 13.33 6.81 -4.62
CA ALA A 222 14.56 6.04 -4.82
C ALA A 222 14.28 4.63 -5.38
N PHE A 223 13.26 3.94 -4.87
CA PHE A 223 12.81 2.66 -5.44
C PHE A 223 12.35 2.82 -6.90
N SER A 224 11.53 3.83 -7.17
CA SER A 224 11.02 4.09 -8.52
C SER A 224 12.12 4.40 -9.52
N GLU A 225 13.15 5.16 -9.12
CA GLU A 225 14.34 5.44 -9.93
C GLU A 225 15.16 4.17 -10.21
N LYS A 226 15.35 3.31 -9.19
CA LYS A 226 15.97 1.98 -9.35
C LYS A 226 15.26 1.15 -10.40
N MET A 227 13.91 1.14 -10.39
CA MET A 227 13.08 0.36 -11.31
C MET A 227 12.92 0.99 -12.70
N ASN A 228 13.14 2.29 -12.83
CA ASN A 228 12.94 3.07 -14.05
C ASN A 228 13.92 4.23 -14.16
N PRO A 229 15.19 3.99 -14.48
CA PRO A 229 16.20 5.06 -14.59
C PRO A 229 15.79 6.18 -15.56
N ASP A 230 15.05 5.86 -16.63
CA ASP A 230 14.60 6.84 -17.64
C ASP A 230 13.49 7.79 -17.14
N THR A 231 12.89 7.51 -15.99
CA THR A 231 11.81 8.34 -15.41
C THR A 231 12.19 9.03 -14.11
N ALA A 232 13.47 9.05 -13.76
CA ALA A 232 14.03 9.57 -12.51
C ALA A 232 13.54 10.98 -12.10
N HIS A 233 13.06 11.78 -13.05
CA HIS A 233 12.61 13.16 -12.80
C HIS A 233 11.08 13.34 -12.79
N ARG A 234 10.30 12.26 -12.79
CA ARG A 234 8.83 12.30 -12.94
C ARG A 234 8.06 11.91 -11.67
N HIS A 235 8.73 11.82 -10.53
CA HIS A 235 8.10 11.41 -9.27
C HIS A 235 7.60 12.60 -8.47
N ALA A 236 6.64 12.34 -7.57
CA ALA A 236 6.31 13.29 -6.52
C ALA A 236 7.50 13.37 -5.56
N THR A 237 8.25 14.46 -5.65
CA THR A 237 9.40 14.70 -4.77
C THR A 237 8.96 15.29 -3.44
N PRO A 238 9.80 15.22 -2.39
CA PRO A 238 9.51 15.85 -1.09
C PRO A 238 9.12 17.34 -1.18
N GLU A 239 9.59 18.05 -2.21
CA GLU A 239 9.26 19.46 -2.48
C GLU A 239 7.81 19.66 -2.97
N ALA A 240 7.15 18.59 -3.44
CA ALA A 240 5.75 18.66 -3.81
C ALA A 240 4.80 18.64 -2.60
N VAL A 241 5.30 18.28 -1.41
CA VAL A 241 4.52 18.18 -0.17
C VAL A 241 4.30 19.57 0.42
N SER A 242 3.04 19.97 0.58
CA SER A 242 2.66 21.27 1.12
C SER A 242 1.50 21.16 2.11
N ASP A 243 1.71 21.59 3.34
CA ASP A 243 0.70 21.63 4.41
C ASP A 243 -0.14 22.91 4.41
N ARG A 244 0.12 23.86 3.50
CA ARG A 244 -0.51 25.20 3.47
C ARG A 244 -2.03 25.16 3.43
N PHE A 245 -2.61 24.14 2.79
CA PHE A 245 -4.06 24.00 2.73
C PHE A 245 -4.63 23.38 4.01
N LEU A 246 -3.95 22.38 4.58
CA LEU A 246 -4.34 21.74 5.84
C LEU A 246 -4.24 22.72 7.02
N LYS A 247 -3.17 23.50 7.12
CA LYS A 247 -3.02 24.57 8.14
C LYS A 247 -4.13 25.61 8.09
N GLY A 248 -4.63 25.92 6.92
CA GLY A 248 -5.74 26.85 6.73
C GLY A 248 -7.12 26.29 7.08
N LEU A 249 -7.20 25.05 7.60
CA LEU A 249 -8.45 24.40 8.03
C LEU A 249 -8.63 24.34 9.56
N LYS A 250 -7.58 24.71 10.32
CA LYS A 250 -7.63 24.83 11.79
C LYS A 250 -8.60 25.90 12.28
#